data_cb5b995ed5a4cb387313b0d9f46ef311
#
_entry.id   cb5b995ed5a4cb387313b0d9f46ef311
#
_cell.length_a   1.000
_cell.length_b   1.000
_cell.length_c   1.000
_cell.angle_alpha   90.00
_cell.angle_beta   90.00
_cell.angle_gamma   90.00
#
_symmetry.space_group_name_H-M   'P 1'
#
loop_
_entity.id
_entity.type
_entity.pdbx_description
1 polymer ?
#
loop_
_entity_poly.entity_id
_entity_poly.type
_entity_poly.pdbx_seq_one_letter_code
_entity_poly.pdbx_strand_id
1 'polypeptide(L)'
;MVNRLIMDLQAHLSKNSGIERFLFSQYRFIFMPEDRIIMPFSASGKGNVIRGAFGTTLRHLCCANRYSGDCSICDIRQECVYQIIFDPVEPYGPKRMKNIPRGFIVKPPLNNETEYTIERPFVFDMVLIGRIMEYIPWIVVPLNELGRLGIGKERGRFTLKEILKIGAEG
;
A
#
# COMPACT_ATOMS: atom_id res chain seq x y z
N MET A 1 46.54 1.75 -5.98
CA MET A 1 45.98 3.11 -6.15
C MET A 1 44.45 3.10 -6.29
N VAL A 2 43.86 2.23 -7.10
CA VAL A 2 42.42 2.13 -7.35
C VAL A 2 41.61 1.77 -6.09
N ASN A 3 42.08 0.81 -5.27
CA ASN A 3 41.35 0.36 -4.05
C ASN A 3 41.22 1.47 -2.98
N ARG A 4 42.17 2.38 -2.90
CA ARG A 4 42.12 3.51 -1.96
C ARG A 4 41.08 4.54 -2.41
N LEU A 5 40.95 4.77 -3.72
CA LEU A 5 39.95 5.66 -4.29
C LEU A 5 38.51 5.13 -4.08
N ILE A 6 38.34 3.81 -4.20
CA ILE A 6 37.04 3.16 -3.95
C ILE A 6 36.66 3.23 -2.46
N MET A 7 37.60 3.02 -1.55
CA MET A 7 37.35 3.15 -0.12
C MET A 7 37.06 4.59 0.30
N ASP A 8 37.77 5.58 -0.31
CA ASP A 8 37.49 7.00 -0.04
C ASP A 8 36.14 7.45 -0.62
N LEU A 9 35.75 6.95 -1.79
CA LEU A 9 34.39 7.15 -2.35
C LEU A 9 33.30 6.53 -1.49
N GLN A 10 33.51 5.31 -1.01
CA GLN A 10 32.56 4.64 -0.11
C GLN A 10 32.44 5.36 1.25
N ALA A 11 33.57 5.85 1.80
CA ALA A 11 33.57 6.67 3.01
C ALA A 11 32.92 8.02 2.83
N HIS A 12 33.05 8.64 1.63
CA HIS A 12 32.41 9.92 1.29
C HIS A 12 30.91 9.77 1.07
N LEU A 13 30.48 8.68 0.42
CA LEU A 13 29.06 8.35 0.23
C LEU A 13 28.39 8.00 1.55
N SER A 14 29.09 7.37 2.50
CA SER A 14 28.55 7.06 3.83
C SER A 14 28.42 8.28 4.74
N LYS A 15 29.21 9.34 4.54
CA LYS A 15 29.19 10.57 5.35
C LYS A 15 28.20 11.62 4.87
N ASN A 16 27.77 11.60 3.61
CA ASN A 16 26.96 12.65 3.00
C ASN A 16 25.56 12.23 2.57
N SER A 17 25.16 10.96 2.74
CA SER A 17 23.82 10.53 2.38
C SER A 17 22.95 10.45 3.63
N GLY A 18 22.11 11.44 3.85
CA GLY A 18 20.96 11.35 4.74
C GLY A 18 19.93 10.29 4.27
N ILE A 19 20.32 9.42 3.33
CA ILE A 19 19.65 8.22 2.86
C ILE A 19 20.42 7.02 3.42
N GLU A 20 20.52 6.94 4.73
CA GLU A 20 21.27 5.83 5.33
C GLU A 20 20.64 4.45 5.08
N ARG A 21 19.32 4.34 4.90
CA ARG A 21 18.63 3.12 4.42
C ARG A 21 17.23 3.47 3.91
N PHE A 22 17.04 3.51 2.62
CA PHE A 22 15.71 3.46 2.05
C PHE A 22 15.22 2.01 2.04
N LEU A 23 14.50 1.62 3.10
CA LEU A 23 13.97 0.27 3.25
C LEU A 23 12.59 0.20 2.61
N PHE A 24 12.38 -0.80 1.78
CA PHE A 24 11.07 -1.14 1.25
C PHE A 24 10.93 -2.64 1.07
N SER A 25 9.70 -3.13 1.01
CA SER A 25 9.37 -4.50 0.64
C SER A 25 8.19 -4.48 -0.32
N GLN A 26 8.26 -5.34 -1.32
CA GLN A 26 7.15 -5.55 -2.26
C GLN A 26 6.45 -6.86 -1.93
N TYR A 27 5.13 -6.82 -1.89
CA TYR A 27 4.29 -7.97 -1.66
C TYR A 27 3.31 -8.12 -2.82
N ARG A 28 3.21 -9.34 -3.34
CA ARG A 28 2.19 -9.74 -4.33
C ARG A 28 1.03 -10.36 -3.62
N PHE A 29 -0.16 -9.85 -3.90
CA PHE A 29 -1.42 -10.37 -3.40
C PHE A 29 -2.14 -11.07 -4.53
N ILE A 30 -2.47 -12.35 -4.33
CA ILE A 30 -3.18 -13.19 -5.30
C ILE A 30 -4.56 -13.47 -4.73
N PHE A 31 -5.58 -13.01 -5.43
CA PHE A 31 -6.98 -13.19 -5.05
C PHE A 31 -7.69 -14.07 -6.06
N MET A 32 -8.53 -14.96 -5.54
CA MET A 32 -9.43 -15.77 -6.34
C MET A 32 -10.82 -15.14 -6.32
N PRO A 33 -11.32 -14.66 -7.45
CA PRO A 33 -12.68 -14.17 -7.55
C PRO A 33 -13.70 -15.27 -7.24
N GLU A 34 -14.69 -14.95 -6.42
CA GLU A 34 -15.89 -15.76 -6.16
C GLU A 34 -17.01 -15.33 -7.12
N ASP A 35 -17.07 -14.01 -7.36
CA ASP A 35 -17.96 -13.41 -8.35
C ASP A 35 -17.11 -12.72 -9.41
N ARG A 36 -17.74 -12.36 -10.53
CA ARG A 36 -17.09 -11.60 -11.60
C ARG A 36 -16.67 -10.21 -11.10
N ILE A 37 -15.39 -9.87 -11.23
CA ILE A 37 -14.86 -8.56 -10.90
C ILE A 37 -14.69 -7.75 -12.18
N ILE A 38 -15.37 -6.60 -12.28
CA ILE A 38 -15.25 -5.67 -13.42
C ILE A 38 -14.42 -4.47 -12.97
N MET A 39 -13.29 -4.25 -13.64
CA MET A 39 -12.32 -3.19 -13.35
C MET A 39 -12.18 -2.23 -14.54
N PRO A 40 -11.69 -0.99 -14.33
CA PRO A 40 -11.34 -0.09 -15.42
C PRO A 40 -10.29 -0.70 -16.36
N PHE A 41 -10.32 -0.32 -17.64
CA PHE A 41 -9.35 -0.75 -18.62
C PHE A 41 -7.92 -0.27 -18.30
N SER A 42 -7.76 1.00 -17.91
CA SER A 42 -6.44 1.57 -17.65
C SER A 42 -5.84 1.10 -16.30
N ALA A 43 -4.53 0.90 -16.27
CA ALA A 43 -3.80 0.57 -15.05
C ALA A 43 -4.01 1.65 -13.96
N SER A 44 -4.00 2.94 -14.31
CA SER A 44 -4.27 4.03 -13.38
C SER A 44 -5.68 3.95 -12.80
N GLY A 45 -6.69 3.62 -13.61
CA GLY A 45 -8.06 3.40 -13.16
C GLY A 45 -8.15 2.23 -12.18
N LYS A 46 -7.52 1.09 -12.48
CA LYS A 46 -7.43 -0.07 -11.57
C LYS A 46 -6.76 0.32 -10.25
N GLY A 47 -5.62 1.01 -10.33
CA GLY A 47 -4.89 1.47 -9.15
C GLY A 47 -5.73 2.39 -8.25
N ASN A 48 -6.51 3.30 -8.85
CA ASN A 48 -7.41 4.18 -8.10
C ASN A 48 -8.53 3.41 -7.40
N VAL A 49 -9.14 2.43 -8.09
CA VAL A 49 -10.17 1.55 -7.51
C VAL A 49 -9.61 0.76 -6.34
N ILE A 50 -8.46 0.08 -6.52
CA ILE A 50 -7.81 -0.72 -5.46
C ILE A 50 -7.47 0.16 -4.26
N ARG A 51 -6.79 1.28 -4.50
CA ARG A 51 -6.38 2.20 -3.43
C ARG A 51 -7.57 2.79 -2.68
N GLY A 52 -8.60 3.22 -3.40
CA GLY A 52 -9.81 3.79 -2.80
C GLY A 52 -10.56 2.76 -1.96
N ALA A 53 -10.77 1.57 -2.50
CA ALA A 53 -11.44 0.47 -1.80
C ALA A 53 -10.65 0.05 -0.55
N PHE A 54 -9.33 -0.13 -0.65
CA PHE A 54 -8.46 -0.41 0.49
C PHE A 54 -8.58 0.66 1.58
N GLY A 55 -8.45 1.96 1.21
CA GLY A 55 -8.51 3.05 2.17
C GLY A 55 -9.86 3.15 2.88
N THR A 56 -10.96 2.95 2.16
CA THR A 56 -12.31 2.94 2.74
C THR A 56 -12.47 1.78 3.72
N THR A 57 -12.03 0.58 3.34
CA THR A 57 -12.11 -0.61 4.20
C THR A 57 -11.21 -0.49 5.42
N LEU A 58 -9.96 -0.02 5.26
CA LEU A 58 -9.06 0.23 6.38
C LEU A 58 -9.69 1.23 7.38
N ARG A 59 -10.22 2.35 6.88
CA ARG A 59 -10.90 3.33 7.72
C ARG A 59 -12.09 2.73 8.44
N HIS A 60 -12.89 1.94 7.77
CA HIS A 60 -14.05 1.28 8.37
C HIS A 60 -13.66 0.36 9.53
N LEU A 61 -12.55 -0.36 9.40
CA LEU A 61 -12.08 -1.30 10.43
C LEU A 61 -11.44 -0.63 11.64
N CYS A 62 -10.67 0.45 11.43
CA CYS A 62 -9.87 1.04 12.49
C CYS A 62 -10.42 2.36 13.06
N CYS A 63 -11.44 2.97 12.43
CA CYS A 63 -11.96 4.26 12.88
C CYS A 63 -12.83 4.12 14.12
N ALA A 64 -12.38 4.63 15.26
CA ALA A 64 -13.13 4.68 16.50
C ALA A 64 -14.29 5.70 16.42
N ASN A 65 -14.10 6.79 15.68
CA ASN A 65 -15.09 7.86 15.52
C ASN A 65 -15.82 7.78 14.18
N ARG A 66 -16.69 6.78 14.05
CA ARG A 66 -17.43 6.50 12.82
C ARG A 66 -18.42 7.60 12.40
N TYR A 67 -18.84 8.45 13.34
CA TYR A 67 -19.93 9.42 13.15
C TYR A 67 -19.47 10.79 12.68
N SER A 68 -18.33 11.31 13.11
CA SER A 68 -17.88 12.65 12.72
C SER A 68 -17.29 12.71 11.31
N GLY A 69 -16.75 11.62 10.82
CA GLY A 69 -16.12 11.56 9.50
C GLY A 69 -14.86 12.44 9.33
N ASP A 70 -14.65 13.40 10.24
CA ASP A 70 -13.57 14.37 10.18
C ASP A 70 -12.38 13.93 11.04
N CYS A 71 -11.30 13.54 10.34
CA CYS A 71 -10.06 13.14 11.01
C CYS A 71 -9.28 14.34 11.58
N SER A 72 -9.60 15.58 11.21
CA SER A 72 -8.88 16.77 11.65
C SER A 72 -9.11 17.08 13.15
N ILE A 73 -10.28 16.71 13.66
CA ILE A 73 -10.70 16.91 15.04
C ILE A 73 -10.65 15.64 15.91
N CYS A 74 -10.05 14.57 15.38
CA CYS A 74 -9.99 13.30 16.08
C CYS A 74 -8.88 13.26 17.13
N ASP A 75 -9.23 12.99 18.39
CA ASP A 75 -8.30 12.99 19.53
C ASP A 75 -7.18 11.94 19.38
N ILE A 76 -7.47 10.79 18.76
CA ILE A 76 -6.51 9.72 18.52
C ILE A 76 -5.83 9.80 17.15
N ARG A 77 -5.91 10.94 16.47
CA ARG A 77 -5.42 11.11 15.10
C ARG A 77 -3.96 10.67 14.92
N GLN A 78 -3.09 10.99 15.87
CA GLN A 78 -1.66 10.67 15.78
C GLN A 78 -1.35 9.19 15.97
N GLU A 79 -2.21 8.44 16.65
CA GLU A 79 -2.06 7.00 16.89
C GLU A 79 -2.91 6.16 15.95
N CYS A 80 -3.77 6.83 15.16
CA CYS A 80 -4.71 6.16 14.30
C CYS A 80 -4.01 5.45 13.12
N VAL A 81 -4.20 4.15 13.01
CA VAL A 81 -3.61 3.32 11.94
C VAL A 81 -4.00 3.81 10.54
N TYR A 82 -5.23 4.29 10.34
CA TYR A 82 -5.64 4.89 9.08
C TYR A 82 -4.79 6.12 8.73
N GLN A 83 -4.54 6.99 9.71
CA GLN A 83 -3.70 8.18 9.51
C GLN A 83 -2.25 7.78 9.22
N ILE A 84 -1.72 6.81 9.94
CA ILE A 84 -0.34 6.35 9.75
C ILE A 84 -0.12 5.78 8.35
N ILE A 85 -1.06 4.97 7.86
CA ILE A 85 -0.90 4.26 6.59
C ILE A 85 -1.42 5.09 5.42
N PHE A 86 -2.65 5.62 5.52
CA PHE A 86 -3.38 6.11 4.36
C PHE A 86 -3.41 7.64 4.24
N ASP A 87 -3.43 8.36 5.36
CA ASP A 87 -3.49 9.82 5.38
C ASP A 87 -2.52 10.41 6.41
N PRO A 88 -1.20 10.19 6.22
CA PRO A 88 -0.19 10.53 7.21
C PRO A 88 -0.18 12.02 7.54
N VAL A 89 -0.03 12.31 8.84
CA VAL A 89 0.05 13.66 9.40
C VAL A 89 1.37 13.85 10.14
N GLU A 90 1.75 15.08 10.42
CA GLU A 90 2.86 15.32 11.34
C GLU A 90 2.59 14.60 12.69
N PRO A 91 3.62 14.03 13.33
CA PRO A 91 5.06 14.22 13.14
C PRO A 91 5.74 13.23 12.18
N TYR A 92 5.01 12.44 11.42
CA TYR A 92 5.53 11.32 10.62
C TYR A 92 6.15 11.73 9.28
N GLY A 93 6.17 13.03 8.96
CA GLY A 93 6.78 13.58 7.76
C GLY A 93 7.79 14.68 8.04
N PRO A 94 8.50 15.16 7.00
CA PRO A 94 9.37 16.31 7.11
C PRO A 94 8.59 17.53 7.61
N LYS A 95 9.14 18.24 8.60
CA LYS A 95 8.56 19.49 9.09
C LYS A 95 8.29 20.44 7.91
N ARG A 96 7.08 21.00 7.84
CA ARG A 96 6.57 21.89 6.79
C ARG A 96 6.01 21.22 5.52
N MET A 97 5.91 19.90 5.44
CA MET A 97 5.23 19.24 4.34
C MET A 97 3.72 19.19 4.62
N LYS A 98 2.92 19.94 3.85
CA LYS A 98 1.45 19.91 3.97
C LYS A 98 0.84 18.59 3.51
N ASN A 99 1.47 17.93 2.54
CA ASN A 99 1.05 16.63 2.01
C ASN A 99 2.18 15.62 2.21
N ILE A 100 2.07 14.83 3.26
CA ILE A 100 3.05 13.77 3.55
C ILE A 100 2.79 12.61 2.60
N PRO A 101 3.81 12.13 1.85
CA PRO A 101 3.66 10.97 0.98
C PRO A 101 3.24 9.73 1.78
N ARG A 102 2.31 8.97 1.24
CA ARG A 102 1.95 7.67 1.81
C ARG A 102 3.12 6.71 1.73
N GLY A 103 3.34 5.94 2.79
CA GLY A 103 4.40 4.94 2.83
C GLY A 103 4.05 3.64 2.10
N PHE A 104 3.10 3.67 1.16
CA PHE A 104 2.80 2.53 0.31
C PHE A 104 2.47 2.94 -1.12
N ILE A 105 2.73 2.03 -2.05
CA ILE A 105 2.42 2.17 -3.48
C ILE A 105 1.60 0.95 -3.90
N VAL A 106 0.45 1.16 -4.54
CA VAL A 106 -0.30 0.11 -5.21
C VAL A 106 0.22 -0.02 -6.65
N LYS A 107 0.67 -1.21 -7.02
CA LYS A 107 1.06 -1.57 -8.39
C LYS A 107 -0.06 -2.45 -8.97
N PRO A 108 -1.01 -1.85 -9.70
CA PRO A 108 -2.15 -2.57 -10.24
C PRO A 108 -1.73 -3.53 -11.35
N PRO A 109 -2.61 -4.46 -11.78
CA PRO A 109 -2.38 -5.23 -13.00
C PRO A 109 -2.17 -4.29 -14.19
N LEU A 110 -1.08 -4.51 -14.92
CA LEU A 110 -0.72 -3.71 -16.12
C LEU A 110 -1.33 -4.25 -17.41
N ASN A 111 -1.98 -5.42 -17.34
CA ASN A 111 -2.69 -6.00 -18.47
C ASN A 111 -3.96 -5.18 -18.83
N ASN A 112 -4.46 -5.41 -20.03
CA ASN A 112 -5.67 -4.77 -20.53
C ASN A 112 -6.96 -5.49 -20.10
N GLU A 113 -6.86 -6.45 -19.17
CA GLU A 113 -8.00 -7.18 -18.65
C GLU A 113 -8.92 -6.26 -17.86
N THR A 114 -10.20 -6.31 -18.18
CA THR A 114 -11.23 -5.58 -17.43
C THR A 114 -12.10 -6.51 -16.59
N GLU A 115 -11.91 -7.82 -16.75
CA GLU A 115 -12.70 -8.84 -16.08
C GLU A 115 -11.79 -9.91 -15.47
N TYR A 116 -12.06 -10.24 -14.21
CA TYR A 116 -11.39 -11.30 -13.47
C TYR A 116 -12.45 -12.27 -12.94
N THR A 117 -12.15 -13.56 -13.09
CA THR A 117 -13.03 -14.68 -12.73
C THR A 117 -12.21 -15.75 -12.00
N ILE A 118 -12.86 -16.83 -11.57
CA ILE A 118 -12.17 -17.96 -10.96
C ILE A 118 -11.04 -18.54 -11.85
N GLU A 119 -11.17 -18.40 -13.15
CA GLU A 119 -10.15 -18.84 -14.13
C GLU A 119 -9.05 -17.78 -14.33
N ARG A 120 -9.31 -16.54 -13.94
CA ARG A 120 -8.41 -15.40 -14.07
C ARG A 120 -8.25 -14.68 -12.75
N PRO A 121 -7.28 -15.10 -11.93
CA PRO A 121 -7.03 -14.50 -10.62
C PRO A 121 -6.82 -12.98 -10.72
N PHE A 122 -7.31 -12.28 -9.72
CA PHE A 122 -7.06 -10.85 -9.56
C PHE A 122 -5.76 -10.67 -8.76
N VAL A 123 -4.72 -10.15 -9.41
CA VAL A 123 -3.38 -10.04 -8.82
C VAL A 123 -2.90 -8.60 -8.88
N PHE A 124 -2.40 -8.09 -7.78
CA PHE A 124 -1.69 -6.80 -7.73
C PHE A 124 -0.60 -6.82 -6.67
N ASP A 125 0.35 -5.90 -6.80
CA ASP A 125 1.42 -5.77 -5.84
C ASP A 125 1.26 -4.50 -5.00
N MET A 126 1.79 -4.53 -3.77
CA MET A 126 1.98 -3.34 -2.95
C MET A 126 3.45 -3.23 -2.54
N VAL A 127 4.00 -2.04 -2.67
CA VAL A 127 5.31 -1.70 -2.11
C VAL A 127 5.06 -0.96 -0.80
N LEU A 128 5.64 -1.44 0.28
CA LEU A 128 5.59 -0.83 1.60
C LEU A 128 6.95 -0.22 1.92
N ILE A 129 6.97 1.04 2.36
CA ILE A 129 8.17 1.86 2.49
C ILE A 129 8.39 2.21 3.97
N GLY A 130 9.63 2.05 4.43
CA GLY A 130 10.04 2.41 5.77
C GLY A 130 9.22 1.70 6.85
N ARG A 131 8.78 2.45 7.85
CA ARG A 131 8.02 1.91 8.99
C ARG A 131 6.66 1.27 8.61
N ILE A 132 6.11 1.58 7.42
CA ILE A 132 4.84 0.97 7.00
C ILE A 132 4.97 -0.55 6.80
N MET A 133 6.19 -1.07 6.64
CA MET A 133 6.44 -2.51 6.62
C MET A 133 6.05 -3.22 7.92
N GLU A 134 6.05 -2.52 9.06
CA GLU A 134 5.65 -3.07 10.37
C GLU A 134 4.13 -3.21 10.46
N TYR A 135 3.39 -2.53 9.57
CA TYR A 135 1.93 -2.51 9.54
C TYR A 135 1.32 -3.53 8.58
N ILE A 136 2.08 -4.56 8.14
CA ILE A 136 1.59 -5.59 7.20
C ILE A 136 0.25 -6.22 7.64
N PRO A 137 -0.03 -6.52 8.93
CA PRO A 137 -1.34 -7.02 9.34
C PRO A 137 -2.48 -6.05 9.01
N TRP A 138 -2.24 -4.73 9.12
CA TRP A 138 -3.19 -3.68 8.77
C TRP A 138 -3.30 -3.40 7.26
N ILE A 139 -2.53 -4.09 6.46
CA ILE A 139 -2.72 -4.20 5.01
C ILE A 139 -3.54 -5.45 4.69
N VAL A 140 -3.17 -6.59 5.27
CA VAL A 140 -3.78 -7.90 4.97
C VAL A 140 -5.23 -7.97 5.43
N VAL A 141 -5.52 -7.55 6.68
CA VAL A 141 -6.88 -7.64 7.25
C VAL A 141 -7.89 -6.82 6.44
N PRO A 142 -7.64 -5.54 6.08
CA PRO A 142 -8.55 -4.79 5.22
C PRO A 142 -8.69 -5.36 3.81
N LEU A 143 -7.63 -5.93 3.22
CA LEU A 143 -7.74 -6.57 1.90
C LEU A 143 -8.59 -7.83 1.95
N ASN A 144 -8.52 -8.58 3.04
CA ASN A 144 -9.36 -9.76 3.25
C ASN A 144 -10.85 -9.36 3.45
N GLU A 145 -11.11 -8.32 4.25
CA GLU A 145 -12.47 -7.79 4.41
C GLU A 145 -13.00 -7.19 3.11
N LEU A 146 -12.15 -6.51 2.33
CA LEU A 146 -12.51 -6.02 1.00
C LEU A 146 -12.96 -7.16 0.08
N GLY A 147 -12.36 -8.33 0.21
CA GLY A 147 -12.80 -9.53 -0.52
C GLY A 147 -14.27 -9.88 -0.25
N ARG A 148 -14.70 -9.76 0.99
CA ARG A 148 -16.10 -10.00 1.39
C ARG A 148 -17.04 -8.89 0.93
N LEU A 149 -16.59 -7.64 0.95
CA LEU A 149 -17.36 -6.47 0.51
C LEU A 149 -17.45 -6.36 -1.01
N GLY A 150 -16.48 -6.94 -1.72
CA GLY A 150 -16.34 -6.90 -3.16
C GLY A 150 -15.73 -5.61 -3.69
N ILE A 151 -15.15 -5.70 -4.89
CA ILE A 151 -14.47 -4.60 -5.59
C ILE A 151 -14.98 -4.45 -7.03
N GLY A 152 -14.69 -3.30 -7.62
CA GLY A 152 -15.05 -3.00 -9.00
C GLY A 152 -16.51 -2.56 -9.16
N LYS A 153 -16.95 -2.45 -10.42
CA LYS A 153 -18.25 -1.90 -10.77
C LYS A 153 -19.42 -2.70 -10.19
N GLU A 154 -19.30 -4.00 -10.18
CA GLU A 154 -20.36 -4.93 -9.75
C GLU A 154 -20.11 -5.47 -8.31
N ARG A 155 -19.09 -4.95 -7.61
CA ARG A 155 -18.69 -5.41 -6.29
C ARG A 155 -18.48 -6.92 -6.23
N GLY A 156 -17.73 -7.46 -7.21
CA GLY A 156 -17.39 -8.87 -7.24
C GLY A 156 -16.56 -9.25 -6.02
N ARG A 157 -16.98 -10.31 -5.32
CA ARG A 157 -16.32 -10.84 -4.12
C ARG A 157 -15.13 -11.70 -4.51
N PHE A 158 -14.17 -11.81 -3.60
CA PHE A 158 -12.97 -12.59 -3.81
C PHE A 158 -12.36 -13.05 -2.48
N THR A 159 -11.56 -14.07 -2.54
CA THR A 159 -10.81 -14.58 -1.38
C THR A 159 -9.31 -14.39 -1.60
N LEU A 160 -8.60 -13.91 -0.57
CA LEU A 160 -7.15 -13.84 -0.57
C LEU A 160 -6.56 -15.27 -0.54
N LYS A 161 -5.91 -15.65 -1.63
CA LYS A 161 -5.32 -16.97 -1.81
C LYS A 161 -3.91 -17.06 -1.25
N GLU A 162 -3.09 -16.05 -1.57
CA GLU A 162 -1.67 -16.09 -1.29
C GLU A 162 -1.07 -14.69 -1.19
N ILE A 163 -0.04 -14.55 -0.36
CA ILE A 163 0.80 -13.35 -0.28
C ILE A 163 2.24 -13.78 -0.47
N LEU A 164 2.89 -13.24 -1.49
CA LEU A 164 4.29 -13.50 -1.80
C LEU A 164 5.12 -12.25 -1.51
N LYS A 165 6.16 -12.37 -0.72
CA LYS A 165 7.18 -11.33 -0.63
C LYS A 165 8.07 -11.42 -1.86
N ILE A 166 8.06 -10.36 -2.67
CA ILE A 166 8.91 -10.27 -3.86
C ILE A 166 10.29 -9.80 -3.39
N GLY A 167 11.29 -10.68 -3.48
CA GLY A 167 12.67 -10.34 -3.22
C GLY A 167 13.20 -9.38 -4.28
N ALA A 168 14.08 -8.44 -3.90
CA ALA A 168 15.00 -7.88 -4.85
C ALA A 168 16.00 -9.02 -5.19
N GLU A 169 15.85 -9.64 -6.35
CA GLU A 169 16.94 -10.39 -6.94
C GLU A 169 18.02 -9.35 -7.26
N GLY A 170 19.11 -9.37 -6.47
CA GLY A 170 20.30 -8.56 -6.67
C GLY A 170 21.15 -9.11 -7.79
#